data_2471791727ea4d6b7e976e695b0dba12
#
_entry.id   2471791727ea4d6b7e976e695b0dba12
#
_cell.length_a   1.000
_cell.length_b   1.000
_cell.length_c   1.000
_cell.angle_alpha   90.00
_cell.angle_beta   90.00
_cell.angle_gamma   90.00
#
_symmetry.space_group_name_H-M   'P 1'
#
loop_
_entity.id
_entity.type
_entity.pdbx_description
1 polymer ?
#
loop_
_entity_poly.entity_id
_entity_poly.type
_entity_poly.pdbx_seq_one_letter_code
_entity_poly.pdbx_strand_id
1 'polypeptide(L)'
;MNFIPYFSNLFSPLFVFIAVIFFTSKLAENSEIIAMFSTGMSFKRMMRPYMISAAIIAATTFMMSSFIIPKGSVTRLNFEDKYIKPKKVNSVRNVQLEVDSGVIAYIDNYNDGMKTGNRFSLDKFVDKKLVSHLTARRITYDTTTVNKWTIHDYMVRELDGLKEKITKGDRIDSIINMDPSDFLIMKNQQEMLTSPELSEYIEKQKRRGFANIKEFEIE
;
A
#
# COMPACT_ATOMS: atom_id res chain seq x y z
N MET A 1 -10.80 -17.36 12.63
CA MET A 1 -12.03 -16.52 12.76
C MET A 1 -11.89 -15.09 12.20
N ASN A 2 -10.91 -14.82 11.35
CA ASN A 2 -10.62 -13.44 10.87
C ASN A 2 -11.46 -13.00 9.65
N PHE A 3 -12.22 -13.92 9.03
CA PHE A 3 -13.12 -13.61 7.93
C PHE A 3 -14.40 -12.89 8.40
N ILE A 4 -14.89 -13.19 9.59
CA ILE A 4 -16.17 -12.66 10.10
C ILE A 4 -16.17 -11.12 10.17
N PRO A 5 -15.18 -10.45 10.81
CA PRO A 5 -15.17 -8.99 10.89
C PRO A 5 -15.13 -8.32 9.51
N TYR A 6 -14.35 -8.87 8.57
CA TYR A 6 -14.24 -8.34 7.22
C TYR A 6 -15.57 -8.39 6.47
N PHE A 7 -16.21 -9.56 6.41
CA PHE A 7 -17.48 -9.72 5.70
C PHE A 7 -18.64 -9.00 6.40
N SER A 8 -18.65 -8.96 7.75
CA SER A 8 -19.64 -8.20 8.50
C SER A 8 -19.58 -6.71 8.17
N ASN A 9 -18.38 -6.15 8.06
CA ASN A 9 -18.19 -4.76 7.68
C ASN A 9 -18.59 -4.50 6.22
N LEU A 10 -18.23 -5.39 5.30
CA LEU A 10 -18.57 -5.28 3.89
C LEU A 10 -20.09 -5.28 3.64
N PHE A 11 -20.83 -6.14 4.35
CA PHE A 11 -22.29 -6.26 4.19
C PHE A 11 -23.10 -5.35 5.13
N SER A 12 -22.46 -4.70 6.11
CA SER A 12 -23.12 -3.82 7.08
C SER A 12 -24.02 -2.75 6.44
N PRO A 13 -23.59 -2.00 5.39
CA PRO A 13 -24.47 -0.99 4.78
C PRO A 13 -25.74 -1.59 4.17
N LEU A 14 -25.63 -2.78 3.57
CA LEU A 14 -26.75 -3.48 2.97
C LEU A 14 -27.76 -3.91 4.04
N PHE A 15 -27.30 -4.49 5.14
CA PHE A 15 -28.19 -4.91 6.24
C PHE A 15 -28.86 -3.71 6.92
N VAL A 16 -28.14 -2.62 7.13
CA VAL A 16 -28.72 -1.37 7.67
C VAL A 16 -29.79 -0.82 6.74
N PHE A 17 -29.54 -0.79 5.44
CA PHE A 17 -30.51 -0.34 4.43
C PHE A 17 -31.79 -1.19 4.46
N ILE A 18 -31.66 -2.51 4.44
CA ILE A 18 -32.80 -3.44 4.51
C ILE A 18 -33.57 -3.23 5.82
N ALA A 19 -32.87 -3.11 6.95
CA ALA A 19 -33.51 -2.91 8.25
C ALA A 19 -34.30 -1.60 8.30
N VAL A 20 -33.74 -0.49 7.80
CA VAL A 20 -34.42 0.81 7.77
C VAL A 20 -35.70 0.73 6.92
N ILE A 21 -35.63 0.12 5.73
CA ILE A 21 -36.82 -0.05 4.87
C ILE A 21 -37.87 -0.89 5.59
N PHE A 22 -37.48 -2.03 6.13
CA PHE A 22 -38.39 -2.94 6.80
C PHE A 22 -39.11 -2.28 7.99
N PHE A 23 -38.37 -1.64 8.89
CA PHE A 23 -38.96 -0.97 10.04
C PHE A 23 -39.82 0.22 9.65
N THR A 24 -39.38 1.03 8.70
CA THR A 24 -40.17 2.19 8.25
C THR A 24 -41.43 1.77 7.52
N SER A 25 -41.39 0.71 6.70
CA SER A 25 -42.58 0.15 6.03
C SER A 25 -43.58 -0.41 7.05
N LYS A 26 -43.08 -1.12 8.06
CA LYS A 26 -43.95 -1.67 9.12
C LYS A 26 -44.63 -0.58 9.96
N LEU A 27 -43.91 0.49 10.29
CA LEU A 27 -44.49 1.68 10.98
C LEU A 27 -45.54 2.38 10.11
N ALA A 28 -45.31 2.45 8.79
CA ALA A 28 -46.25 3.02 7.85
C ALA A 28 -47.51 2.15 7.68
N GLU A 29 -47.34 0.84 7.53
CA GLU A 29 -48.42 -0.13 7.42
C GLU A 29 -49.36 -0.09 8.64
N ASN A 30 -48.79 -0.02 9.84
CA ASN A 30 -49.55 0.10 11.09
C ASN A 30 -50.12 1.51 11.32
N SER A 31 -50.04 2.44 10.38
CA SER A 31 -50.48 3.84 10.51
C SER A 31 -49.82 4.62 11.66
N GLU A 32 -48.71 4.10 12.25
CA GLU A 32 -48.02 4.72 13.38
C GLU A 32 -47.37 6.04 12.99
N ILE A 33 -46.85 6.12 11.76
CA ILE A 33 -46.26 7.35 11.22
C ILE A 33 -47.31 8.47 11.11
N ILE A 34 -48.55 8.10 10.66
CA ILE A 34 -49.66 9.04 10.55
C ILE A 34 -50.10 9.50 11.96
N ALA A 35 -50.19 8.56 12.90
CA ALA A 35 -50.51 8.87 14.27
C ALA A 35 -49.48 9.82 14.93
N MET A 36 -48.19 9.61 14.69
CA MET A 36 -47.11 10.49 15.17
C MET A 36 -47.23 11.90 14.59
N PHE A 37 -47.53 12.05 13.30
CA PHE A 37 -47.69 13.36 12.68
C PHE A 37 -48.97 14.07 13.12
N SER A 38 -50.09 13.33 13.38
CA SER A 38 -51.31 13.92 13.86
C SER A 38 -51.19 14.51 15.27
N THR A 39 -50.24 14.02 16.07
CA THR A 39 -49.94 14.62 17.40
C THR A 39 -49.03 15.85 17.29
N GLY A 40 -48.73 16.35 16.06
CA GLY A 40 -47.90 17.53 15.85
C GLY A 40 -46.39 17.28 15.86
N MET A 41 -45.94 16.02 15.80
CA MET A 41 -44.55 15.68 15.73
C MET A 41 -43.95 16.10 14.38
N SER A 42 -42.86 16.89 14.40
CA SER A 42 -42.17 17.29 13.16
C SER A 42 -41.37 16.10 12.57
N PHE A 43 -41.26 16.06 11.24
CA PHE A 43 -40.43 15.05 10.52
C PHE A 43 -39.00 14.99 11.05
N LYS A 44 -38.38 16.14 11.31
CA LYS A 44 -37.02 16.20 11.88
C LYS A 44 -36.91 15.48 13.23
N ARG A 45 -37.93 15.57 14.06
CA ARG A 45 -37.97 14.92 15.37
C ARG A 45 -38.10 13.40 15.23
N MET A 46 -38.92 12.93 14.28
CA MET A 46 -39.06 11.52 13.94
C MET A 46 -37.77 10.93 13.39
N MET A 47 -36.99 11.69 12.60
CA MET A 47 -35.74 11.21 12.02
C MET A 47 -34.56 11.19 13.00
N ARG A 48 -34.63 11.85 14.15
CA ARG A 48 -33.52 11.89 15.14
C ARG A 48 -33.05 10.50 15.60
N PRO A 49 -33.92 9.56 15.98
CA PRO A 49 -33.50 8.22 16.39
C PRO A 49 -32.74 7.48 15.28
N TYR A 50 -33.18 7.62 14.01
CA TYR A 50 -32.50 7.03 12.87
C TYR A 50 -31.09 7.60 12.68
N MET A 51 -30.97 8.92 12.78
CA MET A 51 -29.65 9.59 12.65
C MET A 51 -28.69 9.22 13.78
N ILE A 52 -29.20 9.08 15.02
CA ILE A 52 -28.38 8.70 16.17
C ILE A 52 -27.91 7.24 16.00
N SER A 53 -28.82 6.32 15.66
CA SER A 53 -28.47 4.91 15.44
C SER A 53 -27.49 4.73 14.27
N ALA A 54 -27.72 5.45 13.16
CA ALA A 54 -26.80 5.45 12.02
C ALA A 54 -25.41 5.99 12.40
N ALA A 55 -25.32 7.05 13.19
CA ALA A 55 -24.07 7.61 13.67
C ALA A 55 -23.29 6.61 14.55
N ILE A 56 -24.00 5.90 15.45
CA ILE A 56 -23.38 4.87 16.30
C ILE A 56 -22.84 3.72 15.45
N ILE A 57 -23.63 3.23 14.47
CA ILE A 57 -23.20 2.16 13.57
C ILE A 57 -22.00 2.61 12.73
N ALA A 58 -22.06 3.83 12.16
CA ALA A 58 -20.96 4.38 11.38
C ALA A 58 -19.66 4.53 12.21
N ALA A 59 -19.76 5.00 13.45
CA ALA A 59 -18.59 5.09 14.34
C ALA A 59 -18.01 3.70 14.66
N THR A 60 -18.87 2.72 14.91
CA THR A 60 -18.44 1.34 15.18
C THR A 60 -17.78 0.70 13.97
N THR A 61 -18.38 0.83 12.78
CA THR A 61 -17.80 0.30 11.53
C THR A 61 -16.50 0.98 11.17
N PHE A 62 -16.41 2.29 11.36
CA PHE A 62 -15.17 3.04 11.17
C PHE A 62 -14.05 2.56 12.10
N MET A 63 -14.36 2.37 13.38
CA MET A 63 -13.38 1.86 14.35
C MET A 63 -12.92 0.43 14.01
N MET A 64 -13.84 -0.43 13.58
CA MET A 64 -13.51 -1.78 13.13
C MET A 64 -12.63 -1.75 11.87
N SER A 65 -12.96 -0.94 10.89
CA SER A 65 -12.21 -0.80 9.63
C SER A 65 -10.78 -0.29 9.85
N SER A 66 -10.62 0.68 10.76
CA SER A 66 -9.32 1.32 10.98
C SER A 66 -8.33 0.48 11.82
N PHE A 67 -8.82 -0.35 12.75
CA PHE A 67 -7.97 -1.02 13.74
C PHE A 67 -8.10 -2.54 13.77
N ILE A 68 -9.31 -3.08 13.67
CA ILE A 68 -9.56 -4.51 13.88
C ILE A 68 -9.37 -5.29 12.57
N ILE A 69 -9.96 -4.80 11.48
CA ILE A 69 -9.94 -5.48 10.19
C ILE A 69 -8.52 -5.63 9.64
N PRO A 70 -7.63 -4.62 9.65
CA PRO A 70 -6.28 -4.77 9.11
C PRO A 70 -5.49 -5.89 9.80
N LYS A 71 -5.56 -5.97 11.14
CA LYS A 71 -4.89 -7.03 11.91
C LYS A 71 -5.42 -8.43 11.55
N GLY A 72 -6.71 -8.55 11.29
CA GLY A 72 -7.33 -9.80 10.82
C GLY A 72 -6.98 -10.12 9.37
N SER A 73 -6.83 -9.10 8.51
CA SER A 73 -6.51 -9.25 7.09
C SER A 73 -5.16 -9.87 6.86
N VAL A 74 -4.16 -9.61 7.70
CA VAL A 74 -2.83 -10.25 7.60
C VAL A 74 -2.95 -11.77 7.57
N THR A 75 -3.70 -12.35 8.51
CA THR A 75 -3.88 -13.82 8.56
C THR A 75 -4.71 -14.32 7.38
N ARG A 76 -5.75 -13.57 6.98
CA ARG A 76 -6.60 -13.92 5.83
C ARG A 76 -5.81 -13.92 4.53
N LEU A 77 -5.07 -12.87 4.26
CA LEU A 77 -4.28 -12.72 3.02
C LEU A 77 -3.13 -13.72 2.96
N ASN A 78 -2.45 -13.97 4.07
CA ASN A 78 -1.43 -15.02 4.13
C ASN A 78 -2.01 -16.42 3.85
N PHE A 79 -3.22 -16.70 4.31
CA PHE A 79 -3.93 -17.95 3.99
C PHE A 79 -4.33 -18.00 2.51
N GLU A 80 -4.89 -16.90 2.00
CA GLU A 80 -5.30 -16.78 0.59
C GLU A 80 -4.11 -16.96 -0.35
N ASP A 81 -2.99 -16.33 -0.06
CA ASP A 81 -1.74 -16.45 -0.84
C ASP A 81 -1.15 -17.87 -0.79
N LYS A 82 -1.28 -18.54 0.36
CA LYS A 82 -0.72 -19.89 0.54
C LYS A 82 -1.57 -20.99 -0.12
N TYR A 83 -2.92 -20.87 -0.07
CA TYR A 83 -3.82 -21.96 -0.43
C TYR A 83 -4.69 -21.68 -1.66
N ILE A 84 -5.02 -20.41 -1.93
CA ILE A 84 -5.98 -20.04 -2.97
C ILE A 84 -5.29 -19.42 -4.18
N LYS A 85 -4.35 -18.50 -3.94
CA LYS A 85 -3.63 -17.76 -4.99
C LYS A 85 -2.13 -17.79 -4.72
N PRO A 86 -1.42 -18.89 -5.04
CA PRO A 86 0.05 -18.93 -4.91
C PRO A 86 0.70 -18.07 -6.01
N LYS A 87 0.42 -16.80 -6.08
CA LYS A 87 1.13 -15.81 -6.89
C LYS A 87 1.79 -14.79 -5.98
N LYS A 88 2.92 -15.19 -5.36
CA LYS A 88 3.94 -14.20 -5.00
C LYS A 88 4.26 -13.43 -6.28
N VAL A 89 4.26 -12.11 -6.22
CA VAL A 89 4.82 -11.29 -7.29
C VAL A 89 6.31 -11.60 -7.33
N ASN A 90 6.68 -12.65 -8.08
CA ASN A 90 8.07 -13.11 -8.18
C ASN A 90 8.92 -12.15 -9.03
N SER A 91 8.33 -11.16 -9.68
CA SER A 91 9.05 -10.17 -10.48
C SER A 91 8.34 -8.82 -10.49
N VAL A 92 9.10 -7.78 -10.29
CA VAL A 92 8.66 -6.38 -10.40
C VAL A 92 9.42 -5.70 -11.53
N ARG A 93 8.76 -4.82 -12.27
CA ARG A 93 9.35 -4.09 -13.40
C ARG A 93 9.36 -2.58 -13.12
N ASN A 94 10.33 -1.90 -13.72
CA ASN A 94 10.47 -0.44 -13.67
C ASN A 94 10.49 0.11 -12.23
N VAL A 95 11.29 -0.51 -11.38
CA VAL A 95 11.49 -0.06 -10.01
C VAL A 95 12.40 1.14 -10.00
N GLN A 96 11.94 2.26 -9.49
CA GLN A 96 12.74 3.46 -9.26
C GLN A 96 12.52 3.93 -7.82
N LEU A 97 13.59 4.11 -7.09
CA LEU A 97 13.51 4.59 -5.70
C LEU A 97 14.73 5.44 -5.33
N GLU A 98 14.53 6.42 -4.48
CA GLU A 98 15.61 7.16 -3.85
C GLU A 98 16.14 6.33 -2.67
N VAL A 99 17.41 5.91 -2.79
CA VAL A 99 18.07 5.04 -1.80
C VAL A 99 18.83 5.83 -0.76
N ASP A 100 19.22 7.06 -1.10
CA ASP A 100 19.83 8.04 -0.22
C ASP A 100 19.54 9.45 -0.76
N SER A 101 19.80 10.49 0.01
CA SER A 101 19.54 11.88 -0.43
C SER A 101 20.27 12.19 -1.73
N GLY A 102 19.51 12.40 -2.81
CA GLY A 102 20.01 12.64 -4.15
C GLY A 102 20.62 11.42 -4.84
N VAL A 103 20.40 10.19 -4.33
CA VAL A 103 20.84 8.96 -4.99
C VAL A 103 19.64 8.14 -5.41
N ILE A 104 19.45 7.99 -6.71
CA ILE A 104 18.30 7.29 -7.31
C ILE A 104 18.78 5.96 -7.90
N ALA A 105 18.16 4.87 -7.47
CA ALA A 105 18.35 3.54 -8.02
C ALA A 105 17.20 3.20 -8.98
N TYR A 106 17.53 2.57 -10.10
CA TYR A 106 16.57 2.04 -11.05
C TYR A 106 16.88 0.59 -11.38
N ILE A 107 15.85 -0.27 -11.40
CA ILE A 107 15.92 -1.67 -11.82
C ILE A 107 14.79 -1.92 -12.83
N ASP A 108 15.13 -2.33 -14.02
CA ASP A 108 14.13 -2.62 -15.05
C ASP A 108 13.29 -3.85 -14.72
N ASN A 109 13.91 -4.91 -14.24
CA ASN A 109 13.21 -6.14 -13.87
C ASN A 109 13.93 -6.82 -12.70
N TYR A 110 13.24 -6.99 -11.58
CA TYR A 110 13.72 -7.72 -10.41
C TYR A 110 12.96 -9.04 -10.25
N ASN A 111 13.69 -10.14 -10.05
CA ASN A 111 13.13 -11.45 -9.76
C ASN A 111 13.45 -11.84 -8.31
N ASP A 112 12.42 -11.95 -7.49
CA ASP A 112 12.57 -12.27 -6.06
C ASP A 112 12.99 -13.71 -5.80
N GLY A 113 12.58 -14.64 -6.65
CA GLY A 113 12.97 -16.06 -6.53
C GLY A 113 14.46 -16.28 -6.73
N MET A 114 15.08 -15.48 -7.61
CA MET A 114 16.52 -15.52 -7.90
C MET A 114 17.30 -14.44 -7.15
N LYS A 115 16.62 -13.53 -6.44
CA LYS A 115 17.21 -12.36 -5.79
C LYS A 115 18.07 -11.51 -6.73
N THR A 116 17.61 -11.36 -7.98
CA THR A 116 18.39 -10.77 -9.07
C THR A 116 17.62 -9.66 -9.77
N GLY A 117 18.24 -8.51 -9.98
CA GLY A 117 17.77 -7.43 -10.83
C GLY A 117 18.53 -7.35 -12.14
N ASN A 118 17.86 -7.07 -13.23
CA ASN A 118 18.47 -6.84 -14.55
C ASN A 118 18.36 -5.37 -14.94
N ARG A 119 19.34 -4.88 -15.69
CA ARG A 119 19.43 -3.48 -16.11
C ARG A 119 19.29 -2.51 -14.92
N PHE A 120 20.31 -2.52 -14.09
CA PHE A 120 20.41 -1.65 -12.93
C PHE A 120 21.10 -0.33 -13.30
N SER A 121 20.60 0.77 -12.79
CA SER A 121 21.34 2.03 -12.74
C SER A 121 21.27 2.70 -11.37
N LEU A 122 22.33 3.42 -11.03
CA LEU A 122 22.41 4.20 -9.81
C LEU A 122 22.92 5.60 -10.17
N ASP A 123 22.08 6.59 -9.99
CA ASP A 123 22.34 7.98 -10.32
C ASP A 123 22.54 8.80 -9.06
N LYS A 124 23.66 9.49 -8.98
CA LYS A 124 23.98 10.39 -7.87
C LYS A 124 23.93 11.84 -8.31
N PHE A 125 23.09 12.61 -7.65
CA PHE A 125 22.92 14.04 -7.87
C PHE A 125 23.47 14.83 -6.69
N VAL A 126 24.18 15.93 -6.99
CA VAL A 126 24.61 16.95 -6.04
C VAL A 126 24.15 18.29 -6.59
N ASP A 127 23.44 19.10 -5.81
CA ASP A 127 22.88 20.38 -6.25
C ASP A 127 22.09 20.29 -7.57
N LYS A 128 21.28 19.24 -7.70
CA LYS A 128 20.48 18.92 -8.90
C LYS A 128 21.30 18.65 -10.17
N LYS A 129 22.61 18.45 -10.06
CA LYS A 129 23.50 18.05 -11.16
C LYS A 129 23.88 16.59 -10.98
N LEU A 130 23.85 15.85 -12.09
CA LEU A 130 24.32 14.45 -12.10
C LEU A 130 25.84 14.46 -11.97
N VAL A 131 26.39 13.82 -10.94
CA VAL A 131 27.85 13.71 -10.71
C VAL A 131 28.35 12.30 -10.93
N SER A 132 27.50 11.28 -10.79
CA SER A 132 27.89 9.89 -11.06
C SER A 132 26.70 9.12 -11.61
N HIS A 133 26.94 8.33 -12.64
CA HIS A 133 25.99 7.42 -13.27
C HIS A 133 26.61 6.04 -13.37
N LEU A 134 26.11 5.10 -12.55
CA LEU A 134 26.50 3.71 -12.62
C LEU A 134 25.44 2.93 -13.38
N THR A 135 25.84 2.17 -14.36
CA THR A 135 24.99 1.20 -15.05
C THR A 135 25.55 -0.20 -14.89
N ALA A 136 24.68 -1.19 -14.75
CA ALA A 136 25.07 -2.58 -14.65
C ALA A 136 24.09 -3.49 -15.36
N ARG A 137 24.60 -4.57 -15.90
CA ARG A 137 23.77 -5.57 -16.57
C ARG A 137 22.90 -6.32 -15.58
N ARG A 138 23.46 -6.65 -14.41
CA ARG A 138 22.79 -7.45 -13.37
C ARG A 138 23.23 -6.99 -11.99
N ILE A 139 22.30 -7.09 -11.04
CA ILE A 139 22.54 -6.89 -9.61
C ILE A 139 21.95 -8.07 -8.85
N THR A 140 22.63 -8.58 -7.84
CA THR A 140 22.20 -9.70 -7.02
C THR A 140 22.20 -9.30 -5.56
N TYR A 141 21.09 -9.57 -4.85
CA TYR A 141 20.96 -9.30 -3.42
C TYR A 141 21.64 -10.41 -2.60
N ASP A 142 22.50 -10.00 -1.66
CA ASP A 142 23.12 -10.92 -0.71
C ASP A 142 22.19 -11.11 0.50
N THR A 143 21.68 -12.33 0.68
CA THR A 143 20.77 -12.67 1.78
C THR A 143 21.47 -12.81 3.14
N THR A 144 22.80 -12.81 3.17
CA THR A 144 23.58 -12.97 4.42
C THR A 144 23.83 -11.63 5.11
N THR A 145 23.88 -10.55 4.36
CA THR A 145 24.16 -9.20 4.89
C THR A 145 23.08 -8.23 4.40
N VAL A 146 22.53 -7.46 5.32
CA VAL A 146 21.48 -6.47 5.02
C VAL A 146 22.02 -5.40 4.06
N ASN A 147 21.23 -5.05 3.06
CA ASN A 147 21.52 -4.01 2.06
C ASN A 147 22.80 -4.25 1.23
N LYS A 148 23.33 -5.45 1.23
CA LYS A 148 24.50 -5.79 0.40
C LYS A 148 24.05 -6.29 -0.97
N TRP A 149 24.61 -5.67 -2.01
CA TRP A 149 24.35 -6.00 -3.39
C TRP A 149 25.65 -6.28 -4.13
N THR A 150 25.63 -7.33 -4.93
CA THR A 150 26.70 -7.60 -5.90
C THR A 150 26.27 -7.10 -7.26
N ILE A 151 27.05 -6.20 -7.82
CA ILE A 151 26.81 -5.55 -9.12
C ILE A 151 27.71 -6.23 -10.16
N HIS A 152 27.13 -6.70 -11.27
CA HIS A 152 27.83 -7.42 -12.31
C HIS A 152 27.82 -6.65 -13.63
N ASP A 153 28.94 -6.71 -14.36
CA ASP A 153 29.15 -6.06 -15.66
C ASP A 153 28.80 -4.56 -15.56
N TYR A 154 29.53 -3.84 -14.72
CA TYR A 154 29.23 -2.45 -14.41
C TYR A 154 30.11 -1.47 -15.17
N MET A 155 29.55 -0.28 -15.39
CA MET A 155 30.23 0.91 -15.89
C MET A 155 29.83 2.09 -15.01
N VAL A 156 30.82 2.74 -14.42
CA VAL A 156 30.66 3.99 -13.67
C VAL A 156 31.15 5.13 -14.51
N ARG A 157 30.36 6.17 -14.63
CA ARG A 157 30.64 7.41 -15.31
C ARG A 157 30.61 8.53 -14.29
N GLU A 158 31.76 9.06 -13.95
CA GLU A 158 31.91 10.18 -13.02
C GLU A 158 32.07 11.48 -13.84
N LEU A 159 31.26 12.48 -13.51
CA LEU A 159 31.18 13.76 -14.19
C LEU A 159 31.79 14.85 -13.29
N ASP A 160 32.88 15.49 -13.75
CA ASP A 160 33.50 16.63 -13.09
C ASP A 160 33.54 17.80 -14.08
N GLY A 161 32.51 18.62 -14.07
CA GLY A 161 32.29 19.70 -15.02
C GLY A 161 32.16 19.18 -16.45
N LEU A 162 33.14 19.49 -17.28
CA LEU A 162 33.25 19.05 -18.69
C LEU A 162 34.12 17.79 -18.86
N LYS A 163 34.69 17.28 -17.78
CA LYS A 163 35.53 16.08 -17.82
C LYS A 163 34.68 14.88 -17.38
N GLU A 164 34.88 13.78 -18.07
CA GLU A 164 34.25 12.52 -17.82
C GLU A 164 35.27 11.43 -17.58
N LYS A 165 35.13 10.69 -16.50
CA LYS A 165 35.93 9.51 -16.19
C LYS A 165 35.05 8.27 -16.23
N ILE A 166 35.45 7.31 -17.06
CA ILE A 166 34.73 6.04 -17.21
C ILE A 166 35.53 4.91 -16.58
N THR A 167 34.90 4.19 -15.64
CA THR A 167 35.49 2.99 -15.03
C THR A 167 34.57 1.81 -15.34
N LYS A 168 35.14 0.71 -15.78
CA LYS A 168 34.41 -0.55 -16.06
C LYS A 168 34.97 -1.69 -15.25
N GLY A 169 34.11 -2.64 -14.88
CA GLY A 169 34.54 -3.82 -14.18
C GLY A 169 33.46 -4.93 -14.24
N ASP A 170 33.92 -6.17 -13.95
CA ASP A 170 33.04 -7.34 -14.04
C ASP A 170 32.18 -7.53 -12.80
N ARG A 171 32.71 -7.20 -11.62
CA ARG A 171 32.02 -7.41 -10.33
C ARG A 171 32.48 -6.41 -9.27
N ILE A 172 31.52 -5.89 -8.52
CA ILE A 172 31.75 -5.09 -7.32
C ILE A 172 30.68 -5.37 -6.29
N ASP A 173 31.06 -5.51 -5.03
CA ASP A 173 30.13 -5.58 -3.90
C ASP A 173 29.94 -4.18 -3.33
N SER A 174 28.68 -3.77 -3.16
CA SER A 174 28.32 -2.44 -2.63
C SER A 174 27.21 -2.56 -1.61
N ILE A 175 27.23 -1.70 -0.60
CA ILE A 175 26.12 -1.52 0.33
C ILE A 175 25.25 -0.41 -0.23
N ILE A 176 24.03 -0.76 -0.65
CA ILE A 176 23.04 0.17 -1.16
C ILE A 176 21.86 0.11 -0.21
N ASN A 177 21.42 1.24 0.31
CA ASN A 177 20.31 1.32 1.27
C ASN A 177 18.95 1.01 0.59
N MET A 178 18.84 -0.20 0.09
CA MET A 178 17.72 -0.73 -0.67
C MET A 178 17.52 -2.19 -0.31
N ASP A 179 16.36 -2.53 0.25
CA ASP A 179 15.96 -3.91 0.51
C ASP A 179 14.91 -4.35 -0.52
N PRO A 180 14.91 -5.62 -0.98
CA PRO A 180 13.87 -6.12 -1.88
C PRO A 180 12.45 -5.90 -1.39
N SER A 181 12.20 -5.91 -0.07
CA SER A 181 10.89 -5.61 0.50
C SER A 181 10.42 -4.18 0.27
N ASP A 182 11.33 -3.25 -0.02
CA ASP A 182 10.98 -1.85 -0.27
C ASP A 182 10.23 -1.64 -1.59
N PHE A 183 10.40 -2.53 -2.55
CA PHE A 183 9.78 -2.44 -3.88
C PHE A 183 8.98 -3.69 -4.29
N LEU A 184 9.05 -4.76 -3.53
CA LEU A 184 8.19 -5.93 -3.69
C LEU A 184 6.85 -5.67 -3.00
N ILE A 185 6.03 -4.82 -3.59
CA ILE A 185 4.69 -4.53 -3.08
C ILE A 185 3.82 -5.77 -3.28
N MET A 186 3.41 -6.39 -2.19
CA MET A 186 2.40 -7.45 -2.25
C MET A 186 1.08 -6.82 -2.66
N LYS A 187 0.39 -7.44 -3.61
CA LYS A 187 -0.98 -7.05 -3.96
C LYS A 187 -1.84 -7.10 -2.69
N ASN A 188 -2.58 -6.02 -2.42
CA ASN A 188 -3.41 -5.85 -1.23
C ASN A 188 -2.62 -5.64 0.08
N GLN A 189 -1.38 -5.17 0.03
CA GLN A 189 -0.61 -4.83 1.24
C GLN A 189 -1.30 -3.73 2.06
N GLN A 190 -2.02 -2.81 1.42
CA GLN A 190 -2.83 -1.79 2.06
C GLN A 190 -3.87 -2.37 3.02
N GLU A 191 -4.46 -3.52 2.72
CA GLU A 191 -5.44 -4.18 3.59
C GLU A 191 -4.84 -4.77 4.88
N MET A 192 -3.51 -4.88 4.95
CA MET A 192 -2.78 -5.41 6.10
C MET A 192 -2.35 -4.33 7.09
N LEU A 193 -2.35 -3.06 6.68
CA LEU A 193 -1.88 -1.94 7.47
C LEU A 193 -3.05 -1.24 8.16
N THR A 194 -2.84 -0.86 9.42
CA THR A 194 -3.78 0.03 10.10
C THR A 194 -3.69 1.44 9.52
N SER A 195 -4.73 2.27 9.69
CA SER A 195 -4.75 3.63 9.14
C SER A 195 -3.52 4.48 9.53
N PRO A 196 -2.99 4.44 10.76
CA PRO A 196 -1.75 5.14 11.10
C PRO A 196 -0.52 4.56 10.39
N GLU A 197 -0.39 3.23 10.34
CA GLU A 197 0.73 2.55 9.66
C GLU A 197 0.71 2.80 8.15
N LEU A 198 -0.49 2.83 7.54
CA LEU A 198 -0.66 3.16 6.13
C LEU A 198 -0.23 4.59 5.84
N SER A 199 -0.59 5.55 6.70
CA SER A 199 -0.18 6.95 6.55
C SER A 199 1.34 7.11 6.62
N GLU A 200 1.99 6.44 7.58
CA GLU A 200 3.46 6.43 7.70
C GLU A 200 4.13 5.77 6.49
N TYR A 201 3.57 4.65 6.02
CA TYR A 201 4.04 3.95 4.82
C TYR A 201 3.96 4.82 3.58
N ILE A 202 2.82 5.51 3.35
CA ILE A 202 2.62 6.44 2.23
C ILE A 202 3.65 7.58 2.30
N GLU A 203 3.87 8.15 3.47
CA GLU A 203 4.85 9.23 3.63
C GLU A 203 6.28 8.76 3.35
N LYS A 204 6.66 7.57 3.80
CA LYS A 204 7.94 6.94 3.50
C LYS A 204 8.12 6.70 2.00
N GLN A 205 7.08 6.23 1.31
CA GLN A 205 7.13 6.00 -0.13
C GLN A 205 7.17 7.32 -0.94
N LYS A 206 6.44 8.35 -0.50
CA LYS A 206 6.52 9.70 -1.11
C LYS A 206 7.93 10.26 -1.04
N ARG A 207 8.61 10.12 0.08
CA ARG A 207 10.03 10.54 0.24
C ARG A 207 10.97 9.77 -0.68
N ARG A 208 10.68 8.51 -0.98
CA ARG A 208 11.47 7.64 -1.88
C ARG A 208 11.16 7.83 -3.36
N GLY A 209 10.19 8.70 -3.73
CA GLY A 209 9.83 8.96 -5.12
C GLY A 209 9.18 7.78 -5.85
N PHE A 210 8.55 6.85 -5.14
CA PHE A 210 7.94 5.67 -5.73
C PHE A 210 6.71 6.04 -6.58
N ALA A 211 6.68 5.60 -7.84
CA ALA A 211 5.64 6.01 -8.81
C ALA A 211 4.23 5.44 -8.53
N ASN A 212 4.12 4.36 -7.75
CA ASN A 212 2.86 3.64 -7.54
C ASN A 212 2.10 4.07 -6.27
N ILE A 213 2.40 5.25 -5.71
CA ILE A 213 1.73 5.78 -4.52
C ILE A 213 0.23 5.94 -4.72
N LYS A 214 -0.20 6.25 -5.95
CA LYS A 214 -1.62 6.44 -6.29
C LYS A 214 -2.51 5.24 -5.96
N GLU A 215 -1.96 4.03 -5.96
CA GLU A 215 -2.72 2.82 -5.57
C GLU A 215 -3.08 2.82 -4.08
N PHE A 216 -2.33 3.52 -3.25
CA PHE A 216 -2.54 3.63 -1.80
C PHE A 216 -3.31 4.88 -1.38
N GLU A 217 -3.43 5.89 -2.25
CA GLU A 217 -4.14 7.14 -1.96
C GLU A 217 -5.64 7.09 -2.31
N ILE A 218 -6.10 6.07 -3.05
CA ILE A 218 -7.47 5.99 -3.61
C ILE A 218 -8.46 5.30 -2.64
N GLU A 219 -8.02 4.78 -1.51
CA GLU A 219 -8.87 4.29 -0.42
C GLU A 219 -8.95 5.31 0.73
#